data_63cf33d95814489f1d74ab92282950ed
#
_entry.id   63cf33d95814489f1d74ab92282950ed
#
_cell.length_a   1.000
_cell.length_b   1.000
_cell.length_c   1.000
_cell.angle_alpha   90.00
_cell.angle_beta   90.00
_cell.angle_gamma   90.00
#
_symmetry.space_group_name_H-M   'P 1'
#
loop_
_entity.id
_entity.type
_entity.pdbx_description
1 polymer ?
#
loop_
_entity_poly.entity_id
_entity_poly.type
_entity_poly.pdbx_seq_one_letter_code
_entity_poly.pdbx_strand_id
1 'polypeptide(L)'
;MSYLIKKTSVVTKIIFILIIFNFLISPKSIAADVVNSCWDAQGSNRFNITLSGSSFTDSSANSSALYNYSDSYYEVICRYKPILVGTGGSTAIIPYGFYNTRSSLPPSEYGNGFLKLSDDLDIKIQTKGYNGGIIPHNPAANSGRDLSKLDVGLNLINDFYGTEQAITLRLRKDQLNGFVNVPPGIELFTVYSSISSYNIVNNTPTAKFYTAGQTISLPIVCRINNNRAINIDFGDIDNTKITQAGDSYIKTIPLLYSCTTPINQDIKINIIANPASFSSDLIATSLPDDIGIMVKYNGIIVKPNSSFNTVLANGSGQDVLEVSPVINNPNKSITGEFTASATLIMTVL
;
A
#
# COMPACT_ATOMS: atom_id res chain seq x y z
N MET A 1 -48.04 55.54 1.21
CA MET A 1 -47.52 54.16 1.18
C MET A 1 -46.10 54.03 0.60
N SER A 2 -45.51 55.09 0.06
CA SER A 2 -44.18 55.06 -0.64
C SER A 2 -42.96 55.36 0.28
N TYR A 3 -43.15 55.86 1.48
CA TYR A 3 -42.02 56.30 2.37
C TYR A 3 -41.47 55.22 3.28
N LEU A 4 -42.22 54.13 3.54
CA LEU A 4 -41.75 53.02 4.41
C LEU A 4 -40.82 52.02 3.68
N ILE A 5 -40.91 51.89 2.36
CA ILE A 5 -40.09 50.93 1.58
C ILE A 5 -38.64 51.41 1.39
N LYS A 6 -38.43 52.74 1.37
CA LYS A 6 -37.05 53.30 1.20
C LYS A 6 -36.23 53.22 2.50
N LYS A 7 -36.83 53.21 3.69
CA LYS A 7 -36.09 53.10 4.96
C LYS A 7 -35.60 51.68 5.25
N THR A 8 -36.34 50.64 4.85
CA THR A 8 -35.92 49.24 5.02
C THR A 8 -34.74 48.89 4.11
N SER A 9 -34.64 49.45 2.93
CA SER A 9 -33.51 49.19 1.99
C SER A 9 -32.18 49.76 2.49
N VAL A 10 -32.15 50.87 3.19
CA VAL A 10 -30.91 51.46 3.71
C VAL A 10 -30.43 50.72 4.94
N VAL A 11 -31.33 50.34 5.86
CA VAL A 11 -30.96 49.56 7.05
C VAL A 11 -30.46 48.18 6.69
N THR A 12 -31.10 47.50 5.72
CA THR A 12 -30.66 46.18 5.23
C THR A 12 -29.28 46.24 4.58
N LYS A 13 -28.96 47.29 3.80
CA LYS A 13 -27.65 47.49 3.21
C LYS A 13 -26.56 47.77 4.24
N ILE A 14 -26.87 48.56 5.28
CA ILE A 14 -25.90 48.83 6.37
C ILE A 14 -25.62 47.57 7.19
N ILE A 15 -26.65 46.77 7.50
CA ILE A 15 -26.47 45.49 8.19
C ILE A 15 -25.65 44.50 7.35
N PHE A 16 -25.87 44.44 6.03
CA PHE A 16 -25.10 43.58 5.15
C PHE A 16 -23.63 44.01 5.05
N ILE A 17 -23.34 45.32 5.00
CA ILE A 17 -21.98 45.86 5.02
C ILE A 17 -21.29 45.57 6.35
N LEU A 18 -21.99 45.69 7.48
CA LEU A 18 -21.45 45.37 8.80
C LEU A 18 -21.16 43.87 8.99
N ILE A 19 -21.98 42.98 8.42
CA ILE A 19 -21.75 41.55 8.43
C ILE A 19 -20.52 41.19 7.54
N ILE A 20 -20.39 41.79 6.35
CA ILE A 20 -19.22 41.56 5.50
C ILE A 20 -17.94 42.12 6.14
N PHE A 21 -18.00 43.25 6.84
CA PHE A 21 -16.83 43.81 7.52
C PHE A 21 -16.36 42.98 8.72
N ASN A 22 -17.28 42.30 9.43
CA ASN A 22 -16.93 41.35 10.48
C ASN A 22 -16.36 40.02 9.95
N PHE A 23 -16.69 39.62 8.71
CA PHE A 23 -16.07 38.46 8.06
C PHE A 23 -14.64 38.73 7.54
N LEU A 24 -14.29 39.99 7.31
CA LEU A 24 -12.95 40.39 6.85
C LEU A 24 -11.95 40.62 8.00
N ILE A 25 -12.43 40.71 9.23
CA ILE A 25 -11.58 40.76 10.43
C ILE A 25 -11.65 39.40 11.09
N SER A 26 -11.19 38.37 10.42
CA SER A 26 -10.79 37.14 11.11
C SER A 26 -9.66 37.53 12.08
N PRO A 27 -9.79 37.36 13.40
CA PRO A 27 -8.68 37.59 14.28
C PRO A 27 -7.58 36.62 13.84
N LYS A 28 -6.48 37.15 13.27
CA LYS A 28 -5.27 36.37 13.12
C LYS A 28 -4.96 35.91 14.53
N SER A 29 -5.06 34.61 14.77
CA SER A 29 -4.62 34.02 16.03
C SER A 29 -3.17 34.43 16.20
N ILE A 30 -2.94 35.45 17.05
CA ILE A 30 -1.58 35.82 17.42
C ILE A 30 -1.10 34.64 18.26
N ALA A 31 -0.31 33.80 17.64
CA ALA A 31 0.38 32.72 18.32
C ALA A 31 1.12 33.31 19.51
N ALA A 32 0.94 32.72 20.68
CA ALA A 32 1.62 33.19 21.89
C ALA A 32 3.14 33.18 21.60
N ASP A 33 3.72 34.35 21.66
CA ASP A 33 5.12 34.64 21.36
C ASP A 33 6.02 34.08 22.47
N VAL A 34 6.26 32.78 22.39
CA VAL A 34 7.03 32.06 23.41
C VAL A 34 8.51 32.12 23.05
N VAL A 35 9.33 32.60 23.98
CA VAL A 35 10.78 32.70 23.85
C VAL A 35 11.39 31.32 23.55
N ASN A 36 12.32 31.28 22.61
CA ASN A 36 13.03 30.09 22.13
C ASN A 36 12.11 29.01 21.49
N SER A 37 10.95 29.41 20.97
CA SER A 37 10.08 28.55 20.18
C SER A 37 9.90 29.07 18.78
N CYS A 38 9.44 28.18 17.88
CA CYS A 38 9.13 28.48 16.50
C CYS A 38 7.65 28.23 16.23
N TRP A 39 7.07 28.91 15.24
CA TRP A 39 5.67 28.74 14.83
C TRP A 39 5.47 29.11 13.36
N ASP A 40 4.41 28.58 12.77
CA ASP A 40 3.92 29.02 11.47
C ASP A 40 3.21 30.37 11.60
N ALA A 41 3.85 31.44 11.08
CA ALA A 41 3.34 32.79 11.20
C ALA A 41 2.05 33.05 10.43
N GLN A 42 1.79 32.27 9.38
CA GLN A 42 0.69 32.50 8.44
C GLN A 42 -0.41 31.43 8.55
N GLY A 43 -0.17 30.32 9.25
CA GLY A 43 -1.05 29.17 9.30
C GLY A 43 -1.12 28.40 7.99
N SER A 44 -0.11 28.56 7.13
CA SER A 44 -0.07 28.04 5.77
C SER A 44 0.73 26.73 5.64
N ASN A 45 1.52 26.35 6.64
CA ASN A 45 2.37 25.16 6.62
C ASN A 45 1.55 23.88 6.81
N ARG A 46 0.72 23.59 5.81
CA ARG A 46 -0.17 22.41 5.72
C ARG A 46 0.22 21.59 4.52
N PHE A 47 0.57 20.33 4.76
CA PHE A 47 1.08 19.41 3.76
C PHE A 47 0.11 18.25 3.56
N ASN A 48 -0.20 17.95 2.30
CA ASN A 48 -1.00 16.78 1.93
C ASN A 48 -0.08 15.69 1.45
N ILE A 49 0.06 14.62 2.23
CA ILE A 49 0.94 13.50 1.91
C ILE A 49 0.31 12.65 0.81
N THR A 50 1.00 12.59 -0.33
CA THR A 50 0.74 11.62 -1.39
C THR A 50 1.75 10.49 -1.29
N LEU A 51 1.26 9.26 -1.26
CA LEU A 51 2.09 8.07 -1.12
C LEU A 51 2.70 7.69 -2.47
N SER A 52 4.02 7.56 -2.53
CA SER A 52 4.77 7.10 -3.70
C SER A 52 5.75 5.99 -3.31
N GLY A 53 5.98 5.03 -4.19
CA GLY A 53 6.92 3.95 -3.93
C GLY A 53 6.36 2.56 -4.20
N SER A 54 6.68 1.59 -3.33
CA SER A 54 6.24 0.20 -3.48
C SER A 54 4.74 0.03 -3.26
N SER A 55 4.20 -1.04 -3.80
CA SER A 55 2.81 -1.46 -3.60
C SER A 55 2.74 -2.69 -2.68
N PHE A 56 1.54 -3.00 -2.19
CA PHE A 56 1.30 -4.26 -1.50
C PHE A 56 1.60 -5.47 -2.40
N THR A 57 2.11 -6.53 -1.83
CA THR A 57 2.40 -7.79 -2.53
C THR A 57 1.20 -8.75 -2.55
N ASP A 58 0.24 -8.54 -1.65
CA ASP A 58 -1.03 -9.27 -1.60
C ASP A 58 -2.11 -8.44 -0.91
N SER A 59 -3.35 -8.92 -0.93
CA SER A 59 -4.52 -8.27 -0.33
C SER A 59 -4.91 -8.82 1.04
N SER A 60 -4.10 -9.68 1.65
CA SER A 60 -4.39 -10.33 2.92
C SER A 60 -4.15 -9.41 4.11
N ALA A 61 -4.86 -9.65 5.21
CA ALA A 61 -4.60 -9.02 6.49
C ALA A 61 -3.12 -9.15 6.90
N ASN A 62 -2.57 -8.12 7.49
CA ASN A 62 -1.16 -7.97 7.87
C ASN A 62 -0.17 -7.73 6.73
N SER A 63 -0.58 -7.81 5.46
CA SER A 63 0.25 -7.34 4.35
C SER A 63 0.61 -5.88 4.56
N SER A 64 1.84 -5.52 4.21
CA SER A 64 2.32 -4.14 4.37
C SER A 64 3.10 -3.67 3.15
N ALA A 65 3.10 -2.36 2.94
CA ALA A 65 3.84 -1.71 1.86
C ALA A 65 4.53 -0.44 2.38
N LEU A 66 5.74 -0.21 1.89
CA LEU A 66 6.56 0.95 2.23
C LEU A 66 6.43 2.02 1.16
N TYR A 67 6.09 3.21 1.57
CA TYR A 67 5.98 4.40 0.73
C TYR A 67 6.97 5.46 1.19
N ASN A 68 7.26 6.40 0.31
CA ASN A 68 8.06 7.57 0.63
C ASN A 68 7.24 8.83 0.38
N TYR A 69 7.54 9.85 1.15
CA TYR A 69 7.05 11.20 0.95
C TYR A 69 8.22 12.16 1.01
N SER A 70 8.23 13.15 0.15
CA SER A 70 9.21 14.24 0.14
C SER A 70 8.54 15.52 -0.35
N ASP A 71 8.83 16.60 0.35
CA ASP A 71 8.37 17.96 0.01
C ASP A 71 9.48 18.98 0.27
N SER A 72 9.22 20.24 -0.04
CA SER A 72 10.13 21.34 0.14
C SER A 72 10.20 21.83 1.60
N TYR A 73 11.22 22.64 1.89
CA TYR A 73 11.29 23.39 3.14
C TYR A 73 10.11 24.36 3.28
N TYR A 74 9.77 24.66 4.52
CA TYR A 74 8.72 25.63 4.87
C TYR A 74 9.24 26.71 5.82
N GLU A 75 8.67 27.89 5.76
CA GLU A 75 9.10 29.03 6.57
C GLU A 75 8.41 29.02 7.94
N VAL A 76 9.21 29.27 8.97
CA VAL A 76 8.73 29.46 10.35
C VAL A 76 9.37 30.71 10.95
N ILE A 77 8.65 31.34 11.88
CA ILE A 77 9.22 32.39 12.71
C ILE A 77 9.65 31.78 14.04
N CYS A 78 10.89 32.08 14.44
CA CYS A 78 11.43 31.68 15.73
C CYS A 78 11.81 32.91 16.53
N ARG A 79 11.46 32.95 17.82
CA ARG A 79 11.96 33.98 18.74
C ARG A 79 13.17 33.44 19.51
N TYR A 80 14.35 33.97 19.19
CA TYR A 80 15.57 33.62 19.91
C TYR A 80 15.88 34.60 21.04
N LYS A 81 16.15 34.04 22.23
CA LYS A 81 16.75 34.76 23.37
C LYS A 81 17.83 33.89 23.96
N PRO A 82 19.08 34.42 24.10
CA PRO A 82 20.16 33.66 24.73
C PRO A 82 19.78 33.21 26.15
N ILE A 83 20.08 31.94 26.44
CA ILE A 83 19.95 31.40 27.79
C ILE A 83 21.34 31.41 28.42
N LEU A 84 21.49 32.17 29.47
CA LEU A 84 22.73 32.24 30.22
C LEU A 84 22.77 31.10 31.24
N VAL A 85 23.79 30.29 31.22
CA VAL A 85 23.99 29.13 32.10
C VAL A 85 25.29 29.33 32.90
N GLY A 86 25.24 29.03 34.18
CA GLY A 86 26.37 29.10 35.09
C GLY A 86 26.23 30.12 36.20
N THR A 87 27.02 29.97 37.25
CA THR A 87 27.15 30.90 38.38
C THR A 87 27.80 32.20 37.90
N GLY A 88 26.99 33.25 37.68
CA GLY A 88 27.45 34.54 37.19
C GLY A 88 26.99 34.85 35.75
N GLY A 89 26.19 34.01 35.08
CA GLY A 89 25.57 34.30 33.78
C GLY A 89 26.52 34.43 32.59
N SER A 90 27.68 33.78 32.63
CA SER A 90 28.75 34.01 31.66
C SER A 90 28.74 33.10 30.42
N THR A 91 27.91 32.07 30.34
CA THR A 91 27.93 31.15 29.23
C THR A 91 26.58 31.13 28.51
N ALA A 92 26.54 31.61 27.27
CA ALA A 92 25.37 31.50 26.41
C ALA A 92 25.29 30.05 25.84
N ILE A 93 24.12 29.46 25.89
CA ILE A 93 23.86 28.21 25.18
C ILE A 93 23.80 28.51 23.69
N ILE A 94 24.60 27.77 22.89
CA ILE A 94 24.52 27.80 21.44
C ILE A 94 23.14 27.24 21.05
N PRO A 95 22.34 27.97 20.25
CA PRO A 95 21.02 27.52 19.86
C PRO A 95 21.10 26.33 18.89
N TYR A 96 20.41 25.26 19.22
CA TYR A 96 20.16 24.13 18.34
C TYR A 96 18.66 23.97 18.10
N GLY A 97 18.32 23.45 16.92
CA GLY A 97 16.92 23.10 16.62
C GLY A 97 16.49 21.85 17.37
N PHE A 98 15.31 21.89 17.97
CA PHE A 98 14.63 20.76 18.56
C PHE A 98 13.23 20.64 17.96
N TYR A 99 12.70 19.42 17.88
CA TYR A 99 11.36 19.18 17.41
C TYR A 99 10.64 18.13 18.25
N ASN A 100 9.33 18.22 18.25
CA ASN A 100 8.40 17.27 18.84
C ASN A 100 7.27 17.03 17.83
N THR A 101 6.80 15.81 17.72
CA THR A 101 5.67 15.47 16.86
C THR A 101 4.54 14.89 17.68
N ARG A 102 3.31 15.32 17.40
CA ARG A 102 2.09 14.81 18.03
C ARG A 102 1.17 14.27 16.95
N SER A 103 0.48 13.18 17.25
CA SER A 103 -0.56 12.61 16.41
C SER A 103 -1.84 12.45 17.23
N SER A 104 -2.99 12.72 16.60
CA SER A 104 -4.31 12.44 17.16
C SER A 104 -4.81 11.03 16.80
N LEU A 105 -4.09 10.33 15.92
CA LEU A 105 -4.46 8.96 15.56
C LEU A 105 -4.26 8.02 16.76
N PRO A 106 -5.23 7.14 17.04
CA PRO A 106 -5.10 6.18 18.12
C PRO A 106 -4.01 5.14 17.79
N PRO A 107 -3.31 4.61 18.80
CA PRO A 107 -2.39 3.49 18.60
C PRO A 107 -3.11 2.30 17.95
N SER A 108 -2.44 1.63 17.02
CA SER A 108 -2.94 0.38 16.47
C SER A 108 -2.80 -0.76 17.48
N GLU A 109 -3.76 -1.68 17.48
CA GLU A 109 -3.72 -2.92 18.25
C GLU A 109 -2.52 -3.81 17.86
N TYR A 110 -2.01 -3.64 16.65
CA TYR A 110 -0.80 -4.33 16.17
C TYR A 110 0.46 -3.90 16.93
N GLY A 111 0.51 -2.69 17.49
CA GLY A 111 1.68 -2.15 18.18
C GLY A 111 2.80 -1.74 17.20
N ASN A 112 4.06 -1.93 17.59
CA ASN A 112 5.26 -1.67 16.78
C ASN A 112 5.34 -0.25 16.17
N GLY A 113 4.73 0.76 16.82
CA GLY A 113 4.70 2.14 16.35
C GLY A 113 3.66 2.41 15.25
N PHE A 114 2.76 1.46 14.99
CA PHE A 114 1.63 1.71 14.10
C PHE A 114 0.51 2.45 14.81
N LEU A 115 -0.14 3.35 14.06
CA LEU A 115 -1.34 4.09 14.43
C LEU A 115 -2.50 3.60 13.55
N LYS A 116 -3.72 3.63 14.07
CA LYS A 116 -4.91 3.29 13.29
C LYS A 116 -5.28 4.47 12.39
N LEU A 117 -5.15 4.29 11.08
CA LEU A 117 -5.51 5.30 10.08
C LEU A 117 -7.00 5.22 9.71
N SER A 118 -7.50 4.00 9.53
CA SER A 118 -8.91 3.72 9.20
C SER A 118 -9.28 2.32 9.71
N ASP A 119 -10.50 1.85 9.40
CA ASP A 119 -10.88 0.47 9.72
C ASP A 119 -10.17 -0.57 8.86
N ASP A 120 -9.59 -0.16 7.73
CA ASP A 120 -8.88 -1.02 6.79
C ASP A 120 -7.35 -0.91 6.91
N LEU A 121 -6.84 0.22 7.43
CA LEU A 121 -5.42 0.56 7.38
C LEU A 121 -4.86 0.97 8.73
N ASP A 122 -3.69 0.44 9.04
CA ASP A 122 -2.74 1.03 9.98
C ASP A 122 -1.64 1.77 9.22
N ILE A 123 -1.09 2.79 9.85
CA ILE A 123 0.00 3.61 9.34
C ILE A 123 1.13 3.71 10.35
N LYS A 124 2.36 3.57 9.90
CA LYS A 124 3.57 3.88 10.66
C LYS A 124 4.38 4.89 9.87
N ILE A 125 4.71 6.01 10.50
CA ILE A 125 5.42 7.11 9.89
C ILE A 125 6.76 7.27 10.58
N GLN A 126 7.83 7.30 9.80
CA GLN A 126 9.19 7.53 10.27
C GLN A 126 9.78 8.72 9.53
N THR A 127 10.13 9.77 10.26
CA THR A 127 10.84 10.92 9.69
C THR A 127 12.25 10.49 9.26
N LYS A 128 12.70 10.97 8.10
CA LYS A 128 14.08 10.86 7.64
C LYS A 128 14.86 12.10 8.06
N GLY A 129 16.19 12.01 8.07
CA GLY A 129 17.07 13.11 8.44
C GLY A 129 17.70 12.96 9.83
N TYR A 130 18.29 14.02 10.35
CA TYR A 130 19.00 14.02 11.63
C TYR A 130 18.08 13.52 12.76
N ASN A 131 18.49 12.41 13.38
CA ASN A 131 17.72 11.75 14.46
C ASN A 131 16.28 11.40 14.09
N GLY A 132 16.06 10.95 12.85
CA GLY A 132 14.75 10.52 12.38
C GLY A 132 14.09 9.52 13.33
N GLY A 133 12.86 9.81 13.77
CA GLY A 133 12.11 9.03 14.74
C GLY A 133 10.77 8.57 14.22
N ILE A 134 10.17 7.60 14.91
CA ILE A 134 8.79 7.14 14.67
C ILE A 134 7.84 8.18 15.27
N ILE A 135 6.83 8.57 14.52
CA ILE A 135 5.78 9.53 14.94
C ILE A 135 4.68 8.77 15.70
N PRO A 136 4.19 9.29 16.83
CA PRO A 136 4.58 10.53 17.50
C PRO A 136 5.92 10.42 18.22
N HIS A 137 6.73 11.49 18.16
CA HIS A 137 8.02 11.56 18.82
C HIS A 137 7.96 12.53 20.00
N ASN A 138 7.95 11.98 21.22
CA ASN A 138 7.98 12.70 22.49
C ASN A 138 8.80 11.87 23.49
N PRO A 139 9.89 12.37 24.11
CA PRO A 139 10.28 13.76 24.21
C PRO A 139 10.94 14.33 22.95
N ALA A 140 11.17 15.65 22.98
CA ALA A 140 11.79 16.36 21.88
C ALA A 140 13.17 15.85 21.50
N ALA A 141 13.37 15.68 20.21
CA ALA A 141 14.66 15.30 19.63
C ALA A 141 15.45 16.53 19.18
N ASN A 142 16.77 16.45 19.41
CA ASN A 142 17.69 17.41 18.80
C ASN A 142 17.76 17.15 17.30
N SER A 143 17.53 18.19 16.53
CA SER A 143 17.56 18.14 15.07
C SER A 143 18.98 18.10 14.47
N GLY A 144 19.98 18.36 15.29
CA GLY A 144 21.34 18.60 14.81
C GLY A 144 21.51 19.88 14.02
N ARG A 145 20.44 20.70 13.88
CA ARG A 145 20.50 21.95 13.16
C ARG A 145 21.18 23.00 14.02
N ASP A 146 22.31 23.54 13.54
CA ASP A 146 23.00 24.67 14.13
C ASP A 146 22.22 25.96 13.79
N LEU A 147 21.77 26.64 14.81
CA LEU A 147 21.08 27.93 14.75
C LEU A 147 21.93 29.07 15.34
N SER A 148 23.25 28.88 15.44
CA SER A 148 24.17 29.86 16.06
C SER A 148 24.20 31.24 15.36
N LYS A 149 23.68 31.31 14.13
CA LYS A 149 23.59 32.54 13.35
C LYS A 149 22.30 33.35 13.58
N LEU A 150 21.42 32.92 14.50
CA LEU A 150 20.20 33.64 14.78
C LEU A 150 20.50 34.95 15.55
N ASP A 151 19.82 36.01 15.16
CA ASP A 151 19.82 37.25 15.89
C ASP A 151 18.89 37.16 17.11
N VAL A 152 19.21 37.95 18.14
CA VAL A 152 18.31 38.08 19.30
C VAL A 152 16.98 38.71 18.85
N GLY A 153 15.87 38.05 19.11
CA GLY A 153 14.56 38.50 18.69
C GLY A 153 13.90 37.54 17.68
N LEU A 154 13.15 38.10 16.75
CA LEU A 154 12.39 37.31 15.75
C LEU A 154 13.26 37.00 14.53
N ASN A 155 13.28 35.75 14.15
CA ASN A 155 13.99 35.24 12.99
C ASN A 155 13.04 34.46 12.08
N LEU A 156 13.12 34.72 10.76
CA LEU A 156 12.49 33.89 9.75
C LEU A 156 13.49 32.81 9.32
N ILE A 157 13.11 31.57 9.43
CA ILE A 157 13.98 30.43 9.06
C ILE A 157 13.22 29.41 8.25
N ASN A 158 13.97 28.70 7.37
CA ASN A 158 13.45 27.55 6.66
C ASN A 158 13.55 26.31 7.54
N ASP A 159 12.46 25.64 7.79
CA ASP A 159 12.40 24.36 8.51
C ASP A 159 12.10 23.22 7.54
N PHE A 160 12.41 21.98 7.91
CA PHE A 160 12.26 20.79 7.05
C PHE A 160 11.69 19.58 7.80
N TYR A 161 11.32 19.75 9.08
CA TYR A 161 10.82 18.63 9.85
C TYR A 161 9.51 18.08 9.32
N GLY A 162 9.51 16.79 9.03
CA GLY A 162 8.36 16.11 8.50
C GLY A 162 8.22 16.21 6.98
N THR A 163 9.11 16.92 6.27
CA THR A 163 9.07 16.99 4.79
C THR A 163 9.63 15.75 4.11
N GLU A 164 10.41 14.93 4.81
CA GLU A 164 10.89 13.64 4.29
C GLU A 164 10.49 12.50 5.23
N GLN A 165 9.81 11.49 4.68
CA GLN A 165 9.27 10.39 5.47
C GLN A 165 9.33 9.06 4.75
N ALA A 166 9.50 7.99 5.55
CA ALA A 166 9.18 6.62 5.20
C ALA A 166 7.85 6.26 5.87
N ILE A 167 6.88 5.85 5.08
CA ILE A 167 5.52 5.56 5.53
C ILE A 167 5.22 4.11 5.24
N THR A 168 4.97 3.32 6.27
CA THR A 168 4.50 1.95 6.11
C THR A 168 3.00 1.90 6.33
N LEU A 169 2.26 1.45 5.33
CA LEU A 169 0.86 1.06 5.47
C LEU A 169 0.77 -0.44 5.73
N ARG A 170 -0.21 -0.85 6.53
CA ARG A 170 -0.52 -2.24 6.83
C ARG A 170 -2.02 -2.47 6.72
N LEU A 171 -2.42 -3.54 6.05
CA LEU A 171 -3.83 -3.96 5.97
C LEU A 171 -4.26 -4.55 7.32
N ARG A 172 -5.37 -4.06 7.85
CA ARG A 172 -5.96 -4.55 9.12
C ARG A 172 -6.80 -5.81 8.93
N LYS A 173 -7.34 -5.99 7.73
CA LYS A 173 -8.17 -7.15 7.32
C LYS A 173 -7.94 -7.46 5.85
N ASP A 174 -8.41 -8.63 5.40
CA ASP A 174 -8.41 -8.99 3.99
C ASP A 174 -9.20 -7.98 3.16
N GLN A 175 -8.63 -7.53 2.06
CA GLN A 175 -9.25 -6.59 1.13
C GLN A 175 -9.80 -7.35 -0.07
N LEU A 176 -11.12 -7.49 -0.09
CA LEU A 176 -11.80 -8.34 -1.07
C LEU A 176 -12.09 -7.64 -2.42
N ASN A 177 -11.93 -6.33 -2.47
CA ASN A 177 -12.26 -5.54 -3.67
C ASN A 177 -11.06 -5.24 -4.57
N GLY A 178 -9.85 -5.75 -4.24
CA GLY A 178 -8.64 -5.49 -5.01
C GLY A 178 -8.09 -4.06 -4.88
N PHE A 179 -8.57 -3.30 -3.93
CA PHE A 179 -8.06 -1.97 -3.59
C PHE A 179 -8.32 -1.60 -2.14
N VAL A 180 -7.58 -0.62 -1.64
CA VAL A 180 -7.82 0.01 -0.34
C VAL A 180 -7.76 1.52 -0.48
N ASN A 181 -8.62 2.23 0.25
CA ASN A 181 -8.67 3.69 0.23
C ASN A 181 -7.94 4.29 1.43
N VAL A 182 -7.06 5.26 1.15
CA VAL A 182 -6.55 6.20 2.12
C VAL A 182 -7.50 7.41 2.13
N PRO A 183 -8.26 7.65 3.21
CA PRO A 183 -9.19 8.77 3.22
C PRO A 183 -8.45 10.12 3.15
N PRO A 184 -9.00 11.14 2.48
CA PRO A 184 -8.40 12.47 2.44
C PRO A 184 -8.60 13.25 3.74
N GLY A 185 -7.70 14.20 4.03
CA GLY A 185 -7.86 15.21 5.07
C GLY A 185 -7.72 14.72 6.51
N ILE A 186 -7.23 13.49 6.72
CA ILE A 186 -6.92 12.99 8.06
C ILE A 186 -5.61 13.63 8.53
N GLU A 187 -5.61 14.32 9.66
CA GLU A 187 -4.40 14.83 10.28
C GLU A 187 -3.56 13.66 10.80
N LEU A 188 -2.42 13.45 10.17
CA LEU A 188 -1.50 12.37 10.53
C LEU A 188 -0.65 12.76 11.73
N PHE A 189 -0.08 13.96 11.68
CA PHE A 189 0.71 14.50 12.78
C PHE A 189 0.93 15.99 12.61
N THR A 190 1.34 16.58 13.73
CA THR A 190 1.69 18.01 13.85
C THR A 190 3.12 18.11 14.38
N VAL A 191 3.91 19.03 13.82
CA VAL A 191 5.27 19.33 14.22
C VAL A 191 5.29 20.59 15.07
N TYR A 192 6.07 20.55 16.15
CA TYR A 192 6.39 21.67 17.00
C TYR A 192 7.90 21.82 17.05
N SER A 193 8.44 22.97 16.74
CA SER A 193 9.88 23.24 16.71
C SER A 193 10.26 24.29 17.76
N SER A 194 11.46 24.18 18.29
CA SER A 194 12.05 25.17 19.20
C SER A 194 13.54 25.31 18.97
N ILE A 195 14.11 26.40 19.53
CA ILE A 195 15.56 26.68 19.48
C ILE A 195 16.30 26.00 20.65
N SER A 196 15.58 25.54 21.65
CA SER A 196 16.14 24.97 22.87
C SER A 196 15.23 23.87 23.41
N SER A 197 15.83 22.80 23.93
CA SER A 197 15.08 21.68 24.54
C SER A 197 14.20 22.09 25.73
N TYR A 198 14.45 23.24 26.33
CA TYR A 198 13.73 23.69 27.50
C TYR A 198 12.33 24.28 27.22
N ASN A 199 11.99 24.61 25.96
CA ASN A 199 10.77 25.36 25.63
C ASN A 199 9.89 24.68 24.58
N ILE A 200 9.88 23.35 24.51
CA ILE A 200 9.07 22.60 23.54
C ILE A 200 7.59 22.51 23.95
N VAL A 201 7.20 23.20 24.96
CA VAL A 201 5.80 23.27 25.44
C VAL A 201 4.97 24.28 24.64
N ASN A 202 5.49 24.78 23.52
CA ASN A 202 4.70 25.66 22.67
C ASN A 202 3.53 24.86 22.04
N ASN A 203 2.33 25.40 22.19
CA ASN A 203 1.12 24.82 21.60
C ASN A 203 0.86 25.31 20.16
N THR A 204 1.77 26.10 19.59
CA THR A 204 1.64 26.59 18.23
C THR A 204 2.48 25.72 17.30
N PRO A 205 1.85 25.03 16.38
CA PRO A 205 2.56 24.15 15.44
C PRO A 205 3.40 24.94 14.44
N THR A 206 4.49 24.34 13.98
CA THR A 206 5.27 24.82 12.84
C THR A 206 4.79 24.26 11.52
N ALA A 207 4.23 23.02 11.52
CA ALA A 207 3.64 22.40 10.34
C ALA A 207 2.62 21.33 10.73
N LYS A 208 1.69 21.06 9.82
CA LYS A 208 0.68 20.01 9.94
C LYS A 208 0.64 19.16 8.68
N PHE A 209 0.54 17.83 8.85
CA PHE A 209 0.58 16.86 7.78
C PHE A 209 -0.72 16.06 7.73
N TYR A 210 -1.31 15.98 6.54
CA TYR A 210 -2.61 15.36 6.29
C TYR A 210 -2.50 14.32 5.19
N THR A 211 -3.44 13.40 5.12
CA THR A 211 -3.61 12.52 3.95
C THR A 211 -4.15 13.31 2.76
N ALA A 212 -3.57 13.13 1.57
CA ALA A 212 -4.08 13.70 0.33
C ALA A 212 -5.36 13.01 -0.16
N GLY A 213 -5.57 11.76 0.27
CA GLY A 213 -6.58 10.87 -0.27
C GLY A 213 -6.06 10.12 -1.49
N GLN A 214 -6.12 8.78 -1.44
CA GLN A 214 -5.58 7.94 -2.50
C GLN A 214 -6.23 6.56 -2.48
N THR A 215 -6.53 6.02 -3.68
CA THR A 215 -6.88 4.62 -3.84
C THR A 215 -5.63 3.84 -4.22
N ILE A 216 -5.33 2.79 -3.48
CA ILE A 216 -4.18 1.91 -3.70
C ILE A 216 -4.72 0.58 -4.23
N SER A 217 -4.30 0.20 -5.44
CA SER A 217 -4.62 -1.11 -6.01
C SER A 217 -3.85 -2.20 -5.28
N LEU A 218 -4.53 -3.32 -5.01
CA LEU A 218 -3.97 -4.49 -4.37
C LEU A 218 -3.91 -5.64 -5.37
N PRO A 219 -2.84 -6.44 -5.38
CA PRO A 219 -2.74 -7.57 -6.29
C PRO A 219 -3.76 -8.66 -5.90
N ILE A 220 -4.38 -9.23 -6.91
CA ILE A 220 -5.22 -10.41 -6.76
C ILE A 220 -4.30 -11.62 -6.94
N VAL A 221 -4.18 -12.43 -5.91
CA VAL A 221 -3.40 -13.67 -5.96
C VAL A 221 -4.35 -14.85 -6.11
N CYS A 222 -4.24 -15.56 -7.24
CA CYS A 222 -5.01 -16.78 -7.50
C CYS A 222 -4.09 -18.00 -7.51
N ARG A 223 -4.63 -19.16 -7.12
CA ARG A 223 -3.90 -20.42 -7.02
C ARG A 223 -4.71 -21.56 -7.63
N ILE A 224 -4.01 -22.50 -8.24
CA ILE A 224 -4.55 -23.81 -8.67
C ILE A 224 -4.13 -24.83 -7.61
N ASN A 225 -5.09 -25.58 -7.06
CA ASN A 225 -4.89 -26.63 -6.06
C ASN A 225 -3.97 -26.16 -4.89
N ASN A 226 -4.11 -24.90 -4.45
CA ASN A 226 -3.28 -24.29 -3.41
C ASN A 226 -1.76 -24.38 -3.69
N ASN A 227 -1.37 -24.31 -4.96
CA ASN A 227 0.02 -24.45 -5.44
C ASN A 227 0.63 -25.83 -5.12
N ARG A 228 -0.18 -26.86 -4.89
CA ARG A 228 0.31 -28.23 -4.69
C ARG A 228 0.51 -28.90 -6.04
N ALA A 229 1.58 -29.69 -6.16
CA ALA A 229 1.80 -30.52 -7.33
C ALA A 229 0.66 -31.57 -7.46
N ILE A 230 0.23 -31.77 -8.69
CA ILE A 230 -0.76 -32.79 -9.04
C ILE A 230 0.03 -34.02 -9.52
N ASN A 231 0.01 -35.08 -8.75
CA ASN A 231 0.64 -36.33 -9.11
C ASN A 231 -0.41 -37.28 -9.70
N ILE A 232 -0.13 -37.81 -10.90
CA ILE A 232 -1.00 -38.72 -11.62
C ILE A 232 -0.25 -40.05 -11.74
N ASP A 233 -0.76 -41.06 -11.07
CA ASP A 233 -0.21 -42.42 -11.17
C ASP A 233 -1.19 -43.28 -11.97
N PHE A 234 -0.71 -43.80 -13.07
CA PHE A 234 -1.50 -44.73 -13.89
C PHE A 234 -1.41 -46.17 -13.39
N GLY A 235 -0.45 -46.45 -12.51
CA GLY A 235 -0.14 -47.83 -12.07
C GLY A 235 0.48 -48.69 -13.18
N ASP A 236 0.35 -49.98 -13.00
CA ASP A 236 0.81 -50.92 -14.01
C ASP A 236 -0.12 -50.90 -15.24
N ILE A 237 0.43 -50.58 -16.40
CA ILE A 237 -0.29 -50.44 -17.63
C ILE A 237 0.12 -51.57 -18.60
N ASP A 238 -0.86 -52.30 -19.12
CA ASP A 238 -0.69 -53.22 -20.22
C ASP A 238 -0.63 -52.44 -21.55
N ASN A 239 0.54 -52.40 -22.18
CA ASN A 239 0.76 -51.60 -23.40
C ASN A 239 -0.13 -52.06 -24.56
N THR A 240 -0.59 -53.31 -24.57
CA THR A 240 -1.49 -53.82 -25.63
C THR A 240 -2.90 -53.25 -25.50
N LYS A 241 -3.21 -52.62 -24.37
CA LYS A 241 -4.50 -51.97 -24.10
C LYS A 241 -4.44 -50.44 -24.20
N ILE A 242 -3.25 -49.88 -24.40
CA ILE A 242 -3.14 -48.44 -24.69
C ILE A 242 -3.61 -48.21 -26.12
N THR A 243 -4.52 -47.27 -26.31
CA THR A 243 -5.09 -46.94 -27.61
C THR A 243 -4.49 -45.67 -28.18
N GLN A 244 -4.54 -45.53 -29.52
CA GLN A 244 -4.20 -44.28 -30.18
C GLN A 244 -5.25 -43.18 -29.97
N ALA A 245 -6.47 -43.55 -29.58
CA ALA A 245 -7.58 -42.62 -29.30
C ALA A 245 -7.52 -42.02 -27.91
N GLY A 246 -6.66 -42.55 -26.98
CA GLY A 246 -6.57 -42.09 -25.61
C GLY A 246 -7.85 -42.29 -24.80
N ASP A 247 -8.54 -43.42 -25.05
CA ASP A 247 -9.78 -43.83 -24.40
C ASP A 247 -9.57 -44.92 -23.35
N SER A 248 -8.33 -45.28 -23.09
CA SER A 248 -7.94 -46.27 -22.07
C SER A 248 -7.12 -45.62 -20.95
N TYR A 249 -7.15 -46.21 -19.75
CA TYR A 249 -6.43 -45.75 -18.56
C TYR A 249 -6.68 -44.27 -18.21
N ILE A 250 -7.90 -43.80 -18.47
CA ILE A 250 -8.26 -42.40 -18.21
C ILE A 250 -8.23 -42.13 -16.70
N LYS A 251 -7.52 -41.06 -16.31
CA LYS A 251 -7.54 -40.49 -14.94
C LYS A 251 -8.23 -39.15 -14.97
N THR A 252 -9.10 -38.96 -14.01
CA THR A 252 -9.84 -37.71 -13.81
C THR A 252 -9.15 -36.84 -12.76
N ILE A 253 -8.78 -35.64 -13.12
CA ILE A 253 -7.99 -34.74 -12.29
C ILE A 253 -8.81 -33.49 -11.94
N PRO A 254 -9.18 -33.29 -10.67
CA PRO A 254 -9.85 -32.08 -10.25
C PRO A 254 -8.87 -30.90 -10.21
N LEU A 255 -9.26 -29.78 -10.80
CA LEU A 255 -8.61 -28.50 -10.66
C LEU A 255 -9.48 -27.60 -9.80
N LEU A 256 -8.92 -27.13 -8.68
CA LEU A 256 -9.58 -26.20 -7.77
C LEU A 256 -8.88 -24.84 -7.87
N TYR A 257 -9.64 -23.80 -8.12
CA TYR A 257 -9.16 -22.44 -8.20
C TYR A 257 -9.55 -21.68 -6.95
N SER A 258 -8.65 -20.89 -6.40
CA SER A 258 -8.91 -20.01 -5.28
C SER A 258 -8.14 -18.71 -5.44
N CYS A 259 -8.81 -17.56 -5.24
CA CYS A 259 -8.21 -16.24 -5.24
C CYS A 259 -8.36 -15.60 -3.85
N THR A 260 -7.44 -14.71 -3.50
CA THR A 260 -7.49 -13.93 -2.24
C THR A 260 -8.67 -12.95 -2.21
N THR A 261 -9.21 -12.63 -3.38
CA THR A 261 -10.30 -11.67 -3.56
C THR A 261 -11.50 -12.38 -4.19
N PRO A 262 -12.74 -12.18 -3.71
CA PRO A 262 -13.95 -12.79 -4.28
C PRO A 262 -14.34 -12.11 -5.59
N ILE A 263 -13.62 -12.39 -6.66
CA ILE A 263 -13.86 -11.86 -8.00
C ILE A 263 -14.77 -12.79 -8.81
N ASN A 264 -15.60 -12.20 -9.67
CA ASN A 264 -16.28 -12.90 -10.76
C ASN A 264 -15.53 -12.56 -12.05
N GLN A 265 -14.78 -13.52 -12.58
CA GLN A 265 -13.83 -13.24 -13.66
C GLN A 265 -13.67 -14.43 -14.58
N ASP A 266 -13.60 -14.18 -15.88
CA ASP A 266 -13.17 -15.17 -16.86
C ASP A 266 -11.65 -15.37 -16.72
N ILE A 267 -11.24 -16.62 -16.67
CA ILE A 267 -9.83 -17.01 -16.58
C ILE A 267 -9.44 -17.97 -17.69
N LYS A 268 -8.17 -17.98 -18.00
CA LYS A 268 -7.54 -18.89 -18.94
C LYS A 268 -6.53 -19.76 -18.20
N ILE A 269 -6.62 -21.08 -18.40
CA ILE A 269 -5.66 -22.06 -17.90
C ILE A 269 -4.78 -22.51 -19.05
N ASN A 270 -3.50 -22.17 -19.00
CA ASN A 270 -2.50 -22.56 -19.99
C ASN A 270 -1.81 -23.84 -19.53
N ILE A 271 -1.63 -24.79 -20.44
CA ILE A 271 -0.86 -26.03 -20.22
C ILE A 271 0.49 -25.88 -20.92
N ILE A 272 1.55 -25.73 -20.16
CA ILE A 272 2.91 -25.62 -20.69
C ILE A 272 3.61 -26.97 -20.57
N ALA A 273 3.94 -27.57 -21.70
CA ALA A 273 4.60 -28.86 -21.77
C ALA A 273 5.32 -29.02 -23.11
N ASN A 274 6.28 -29.93 -23.18
CA ASN A 274 6.88 -30.36 -24.44
C ASN A 274 5.92 -31.28 -25.17
N PRO A 275 5.71 -31.10 -26.50
CA PRO A 275 4.90 -32.02 -27.29
C PRO A 275 5.66 -33.32 -27.56
N ALA A 276 4.93 -34.43 -27.68
CA ALA A 276 5.51 -35.71 -28.11
C ALA A 276 6.04 -35.63 -29.54
N SER A 277 7.09 -36.39 -29.86
CA SER A 277 7.72 -36.36 -31.19
C SER A 277 6.80 -36.82 -32.33
N PHE A 278 5.86 -37.71 -32.02
CA PHE A 278 4.93 -38.26 -33.02
C PHE A 278 3.58 -37.51 -33.08
N SER A 279 3.29 -36.62 -32.13
CA SER A 279 2.05 -35.85 -32.14
C SER A 279 2.18 -34.55 -31.34
N SER A 280 1.89 -33.43 -31.98
CA SER A 280 1.83 -32.11 -31.31
C SER A 280 0.65 -31.96 -30.32
N ASP A 281 -0.29 -32.88 -30.34
CA ASP A 281 -1.50 -32.86 -29.53
C ASP A 281 -1.29 -33.54 -28.16
N LEU A 282 -0.14 -34.20 -27.96
CA LEU A 282 0.19 -34.99 -26.79
C LEU A 282 1.40 -34.42 -26.06
N ILE A 283 1.39 -34.52 -24.74
CA ILE A 283 2.55 -34.18 -23.90
C ILE A 283 3.59 -35.29 -24.03
N ALA A 284 4.85 -34.90 -24.22
CA ALA A 284 5.97 -35.83 -24.28
C ALA A 284 6.15 -36.56 -22.92
N THR A 285 6.44 -37.84 -23.01
CA THR A 285 6.92 -38.66 -21.89
C THR A 285 8.44 -38.85 -21.96
N SER A 286 9.01 -39.57 -21.01
CA SER A 286 10.39 -40.07 -21.06
C SER A 286 10.63 -41.07 -22.23
N LEU A 287 9.54 -41.56 -22.83
CA LEU A 287 9.53 -42.39 -24.07
C LEU A 287 8.82 -41.61 -25.19
N PRO A 288 9.41 -40.48 -25.67
CA PRO A 288 8.70 -39.50 -26.47
C PRO A 288 8.28 -39.96 -27.85
N ASP A 289 8.92 -41.02 -28.39
CA ASP A 289 8.61 -41.59 -29.69
C ASP A 289 7.53 -42.67 -29.64
N ASP A 290 7.24 -43.16 -28.44
CA ASP A 290 6.38 -44.32 -28.23
C ASP A 290 5.10 -44.04 -27.50
N ILE A 291 5.20 -43.23 -26.42
CA ILE A 291 4.07 -42.90 -25.53
C ILE A 291 3.99 -41.38 -25.35
N GLY A 292 2.79 -40.83 -25.52
CA GLY A 292 2.43 -39.47 -25.19
C GLY A 292 1.27 -39.41 -24.19
N ILE A 293 1.03 -38.29 -23.57
CA ILE A 293 -0.08 -38.07 -22.68
C ILE A 293 -1.10 -37.12 -23.33
N MET A 294 -2.31 -37.58 -23.48
CA MET A 294 -3.46 -36.79 -23.92
C MET A 294 -4.09 -36.11 -22.72
N VAL A 295 -4.41 -34.82 -22.85
CA VAL A 295 -5.20 -34.05 -21.89
C VAL A 295 -6.49 -33.60 -22.57
N LYS A 296 -7.63 -33.82 -21.93
CA LYS A 296 -8.93 -33.36 -22.40
C LYS A 296 -9.61 -32.50 -21.33
N TYR A 297 -10.28 -31.45 -21.79
CA TYR A 297 -11.18 -30.61 -21.01
C TYR A 297 -12.55 -30.60 -21.69
N ASN A 298 -13.58 -31.02 -20.98
CA ASN A 298 -14.94 -31.20 -21.55
C ASN A 298 -14.96 -32.00 -22.86
N GLY A 299 -14.17 -33.08 -22.94
CA GLY A 299 -14.06 -33.94 -24.12
C GLY A 299 -13.19 -33.39 -25.26
N ILE A 300 -12.71 -32.14 -25.16
CA ILE A 300 -11.88 -31.49 -26.17
C ILE A 300 -10.42 -31.62 -25.79
N ILE A 301 -9.54 -32.02 -26.76
CA ILE A 301 -8.09 -32.13 -26.53
C ILE A 301 -7.50 -30.74 -26.28
N VAL A 302 -6.80 -30.59 -25.16
CA VAL A 302 -6.00 -29.43 -24.83
C VAL A 302 -4.54 -29.73 -25.13
N LYS A 303 -4.02 -29.18 -26.20
CA LYS A 303 -2.66 -29.44 -26.70
C LYS A 303 -1.59 -28.84 -25.76
N PRO A 304 -0.38 -29.35 -25.74
CA PRO A 304 0.77 -28.66 -25.14
C PRO A 304 0.89 -27.22 -25.65
N ASN A 305 1.20 -26.29 -24.76
CA ASN A 305 1.32 -24.85 -25.01
C ASN A 305 0.04 -24.19 -25.53
N SER A 306 -1.12 -24.81 -25.27
CA SER A 306 -2.44 -24.23 -25.50
C SER A 306 -3.20 -24.02 -24.18
N SER A 307 -4.44 -23.57 -24.25
CA SER A 307 -5.21 -23.20 -23.09
C SER A 307 -6.70 -23.52 -23.26
N PHE A 308 -7.42 -23.56 -22.16
CA PHE A 308 -8.88 -23.52 -22.11
C PHE A 308 -9.35 -22.37 -21.20
N ASN A 309 -10.58 -21.92 -21.45
CA ASN A 309 -11.22 -20.86 -20.66
C ASN A 309 -12.18 -21.46 -19.67
N THR A 310 -12.26 -20.84 -18.49
CA THR A 310 -13.21 -21.15 -17.43
C THR A 310 -13.53 -19.89 -16.63
N VAL A 311 -14.32 -19.98 -15.58
CA VAL A 311 -14.78 -18.84 -14.81
C VAL A 311 -14.47 -18.99 -13.34
N LEU A 312 -14.19 -17.87 -12.68
CA LEU A 312 -14.22 -17.74 -11.23
C LEU A 312 -15.54 -17.11 -10.82
N ALA A 313 -16.20 -17.72 -9.86
CA ALA A 313 -17.36 -17.15 -9.18
C ALA A 313 -17.00 -16.91 -7.72
N ASN A 314 -17.10 -15.65 -7.27
CA ASN A 314 -16.76 -15.25 -5.91
C ASN A 314 -15.36 -15.72 -5.47
N GLY A 315 -14.37 -15.55 -6.36
CA GLY A 315 -12.97 -15.91 -6.12
C GLY A 315 -12.65 -17.40 -6.14
N SER A 316 -13.60 -18.24 -6.51
CA SER A 316 -13.44 -19.71 -6.53
C SER A 316 -13.92 -20.28 -7.85
N GLY A 317 -13.37 -21.44 -8.22
CA GLY A 317 -13.79 -22.19 -9.40
C GLY A 317 -13.28 -23.61 -9.35
N GLN A 318 -13.86 -24.47 -10.17
CA GLN A 318 -13.42 -25.85 -10.30
C GLN A 318 -13.64 -26.36 -11.70
N ASP A 319 -12.72 -27.18 -12.16
CA ASP A 319 -12.80 -27.92 -13.41
C ASP A 319 -12.28 -29.34 -13.23
N VAL A 320 -12.44 -30.13 -14.28
CA VAL A 320 -11.94 -31.50 -14.34
C VAL A 320 -11.22 -31.70 -15.64
N LEU A 321 -9.98 -32.20 -15.56
CA LEU A 321 -9.24 -32.69 -16.71
C LEU A 321 -9.30 -34.22 -16.77
N GLU A 322 -9.40 -34.77 -17.98
CA GLU A 322 -9.16 -36.18 -18.25
C GLU A 322 -7.76 -36.32 -18.84
N VAL A 323 -7.00 -37.25 -18.28
CA VAL A 323 -5.62 -37.51 -18.71
C VAL A 323 -5.46 -38.99 -19.00
N SER A 324 -4.88 -39.33 -20.16
CA SER A 324 -4.71 -40.70 -20.58
C SER A 324 -3.41 -40.90 -21.38
N PRO A 325 -2.77 -42.07 -21.29
CA PRO A 325 -1.65 -42.43 -22.17
C PRO A 325 -2.14 -42.75 -23.57
N VAL A 326 -1.31 -42.43 -24.57
CA VAL A 326 -1.55 -42.70 -25.98
C VAL A 326 -0.31 -43.36 -26.57
N ILE A 327 -0.48 -44.46 -27.30
CA ILE A 327 0.59 -45.18 -27.94
C ILE A 327 0.73 -44.73 -29.40
N ASN A 328 1.98 -44.56 -29.87
CA ASN A 328 2.25 -44.25 -31.27
C ASN A 328 2.00 -45.44 -32.19
N ASN A 329 2.62 -46.59 -31.87
CA ASN A 329 2.46 -47.83 -32.64
C ASN A 329 1.96 -48.96 -31.77
N PRO A 330 0.66 -49.37 -31.89
CA PRO A 330 0.09 -50.43 -31.07
C PRO A 330 0.70 -51.83 -31.31
N ASN A 331 1.47 -52.01 -32.39
CA ASN A 331 2.12 -53.26 -32.67
C ASN A 331 3.54 -53.35 -32.08
N LYS A 332 4.03 -52.28 -31.47
CA LYS A 332 5.34 -52.24 -30.81
C LYS A 332 5.22 -52.68 -29.35
N SER A 333 6.00 -53.66 -28.94
CA SER A 333 6.11 -54.01 -27.54
C SER A 333 6.96 -52.96 -26.83
N ILE A 334 6.35 -52.25 -25.86
CA ILE A 334 7.00 -51.20 -25.04
C ILE A 334 7.04 -51.70 -23.60
N THR A 335 8.21 -51.66 -22.99
CA THR A 335 8.42 -52.06 -21.59
C THR A 335 9.19 -50.98 -20.85
N GLY A 336 9.00 -50.88 -19.55
CA GLY A 336 9.67 -49.93 -18.70
C GLY A 336 8.75 -48.80 -18.20
N GLU A 337 9.27 -48.00 -17.30
CA GLU A 337 8.54 -46.86 -16.71
C GLU A 337 8.57 -45.65 -17.66
N PHE A 338 7.51 -44.87 -17.63
CA PHE A 338 7.48 -43.57 -18.28
C PHE A 338 7.00 -42.49 -17.32
N THR A 339 7.50 -41.28 -17.51
CA THR A 339 7.12 -40.07 -16.78
C THR A 339 6.83 -38.95 -17.75
N ALA A 340 5.94 -38.05 -17.36
CA ALA A 340 5.65 -36.82 -18.07
C ALA A 340 5.46 -35.67 -17.09
N SER A 341 5.65 -34.42 -17.53
CA SER A 341 5.39 -33.25 -16.73
C SER A 341 4.76 -32.14 -17.55
N ALA A 342 3.89 -31.38 -16.91
CA ALA A 342 3.31 -30.15 -17.43
C ALA A 342 3.17 -29.12 -16.33
N THR A 343 3.17 -27.83 -16.71
CA THR A 343 2.89 -26.72 -15.80
C THR A 343 1.56 -26.09 -16.18
N LEU A 344 0.71 -25.89 -15.19
CA LEU A 344 -0.55 -25.15 -15.34
C LEU A 344 -0.33 -23.70 -14.90
N ILE A 345 -0.71 -22.75 -15.77
CA ILE A 345 -0.62 -21.31 -15.49
C ILE A 345 -2.01 -20.70 -15.65
N MET A 346 -2.52 -20.10 -14.57
CA MET A 346 -3.75 -19.33 -14.60
C MET A 346 -3.46 -17.88 -15.01
N THR A 347 -4.26 -17.35 -15.92
CA THR A 347 -4.23 -15.97 -16.36
C THR A 347 -5.64 -15.38 -16.26
N VAL A 348 -5.77 -14.22 -15.66
CA VAL A 348 -7.03 -13.45 -15.65
C VAL A 348 -7.20 -12.79 -17.02
N LEU A 349 -8.42 -12.86 -17.60
CA LEU A 349 -8.77 -12.29 -18.92
C LEU A 349 -9.32 -10.88 -18.79
#